data_7583c707d0ef65dd9b01092cf875beaa
#
_entry.id   7583c707d0ef65dd9b01092cf875beaa
#
_cell.length_a   1.000
_cell.length_b   1.000
_cell.length_c   1.000
_cell.angle_alpha   90.00
_cell.angle_beta   90.00
_cell.angle_gamma   90.00
#
_symmetry.space_group_name_H-M   'P 1'
#
loop_
_entity.id
_entity.type
_entity.pdbx_description
1 polymer ?
#
loop_
_entity_poly.entity_id
_entity_poly.type
_entity_poly.pdbx_seq_one_letter_code
_entity_poly.pdbx_strand_id
1 'polypeptide(L)'
;MKTKKDFWRNGKALWIQIIAFALAAILYSVCCYPIYTSSKARIMRQLYEDIHDMDLEELSEDDEEILDDYQKEKFKTIIANENYEQIYTSRSSLKTMHPRKYIENKIAQYTEEGTLEQRRMESRHILIFRGKIIQNGHTFYVYLRKDVQSVLEVIEGTRLYLAIVLLLMVGLSCFLEKMSKASAEEKAKQSDYQLLESQREFVANISHELKTPLAVVSSQVEMLEIAG
;
A
#
# COMPACT_ATOMS: atom_id res chain seq x y z
N MET A 1 0.85 17.36 36.23
CA MET A 1 0.32 15.98 36.03
C MET A 1 -0.32 15.71 34.65
N LYS A 2 -0.70 16.72 33.87
CA LYS A 2 -1.24 16.57 32.50
C LYS A 2 -0.22 16.05 31.47
N THR A 3 1.04 16.42 31.53
CA THR A 3 2.07 16.15 30.51
C THR A 3 2.46 14.68 30.32
N LYS A 4 2.46 13.87 31.38
CA LYS A 4 2.84 12.45 31.29
C LYS A 4 1.77 11.59 30.61
N LYS A 5 0.50 11.91 30.83
CA LYS A 5 -0.65 11.21 30.22
C LYS A 5 -0.82 11.52 28.73
N ASP A 6 -0.54 12.77 28.33
CA ASP A 6 -0.59 13.21 26.93
C ASP A 6 0.60 12.66 26.12
N PHE A 7 1.75 12.52 26.72
CA PHE A 7 2.94 11.91 26.13
C PHE A 7 2.71 10.42 25.76
N TRP A 8 2.18 9.65 26.71
CA TRP A 8 1.86 8.23 26.49
C TRP A 8 0.75 8.04 25.45
N ARG A 9 -0.17 8.98 25.36
CA ARG A 9 -1.25 8.97 24.37
C ARG A 9 -0.71 9.23 22.96
N ASN A 10 0.20 10.19 22.80
CA ASN A 10 0.78 10.52 21.51
C ASN A 10 1.73 9.40 20.99
N GLY A 11 2.54 8.80 21.85
CA GLY A 11 3.39 7.66 21.49
C GLY A 11 2.56 6.46 21.00
N LYS A 12 1.47 6.11 21.72
CA LYS A 12 0.55 5.05 21.31
C LYS A 12 -0.12 5.36 19.95
N ALA A 13 -0.49 6.62 19.70
CA ALA A 13 -1.10 7.03 18.44
C ALA A 13 -0.16 6.84 17.26
N LEU A 14 1.13 7.17 17.41
CA LEU A 14 2.15 6.94 16.37
C LEU A 14 2.31 5.45 16.05
N TRP A 15 2.38 4.60 17.06
CA TRP A 15 2.48 3.14 16.85
C TRP A 15 1.24 2.56 16.16
N ILE A 16 0.05 3.04 16.50
CA ILE A 16 -1.19 2.65 15.84
C ILE A 16 -1.14 3.01 14.34
N GLN A 17 -0.65 4.22 14.00
CA GLN A 17 -0.49 4.65 12.61
C GLN A 17 0.52 3.78 11.83
N ILE A 18 1.65 3.43 12.46
CA ILE A 18 2.65 2.54 11.85
C ILE A 18 2.06 1.16 11.57
N ILE A 19 1.33 0.60 12.54
CA ILE A 19 0.66 -0.71 12.38
C ILE A 19 -0.39 -0.64 11.27
N ALA A 20 -1.21 0.42 11.23
CA ALA A 20 -2.22 0.60 10.19
C ALA A 20 -1.58 0.72 8.79
N PHE A 21 -0.47 1.47 8.66
CA PHE A 21 0.28 1.57 7.42
C PHE A 21 0.89 0.23 6.99
N ALA A 22 1.47 -0.52 7.93
CA ALA A 22 2.03 -1.84 7.66
C ALA A 22 0.95 -2.82 7.16
N LEU A 23 -0.24 -2.83 7.79
CA LEU A 23 -1.37 -3.63 7.36
C LEU A 23 -1.84 -3.24 5.96
N ALA A 24 -1.95 -1.95 5.66
CA ALA A 24 -2.31 -1.46 4.33
C ALA A 24 -1.29 -1.87 3.27
N ALA A 25 0.02 -1.80 3.57
CA ALA A 25 1.09 -2.22 2.68
C ALA A 25 1.06 -3.73 2.41
N ILE A 26 0.77 -4.55 3.42
CA ILE A 26 0.59 -6.00 3.27
C ILE A 26 -0.64 -6.28 2.39
N LEU A 27 -1.76 -5.64 2.67
CA LEU A 27 -2.99 -5.81 1.91
C LEU A 27 -2.79 -5.43 0.44
N TYR A 28 -2.16 -4.29 0.17
CA TYR A 28 -1.76 -3.89 -1.19
C TYR A 28 -0.91 -4.97 -1.86
N SER A 29 0.12 -5.47 -1.18
CA SER A 29 1.06 -6.46 -1.72
C SER A 29 0.39 -7.79 -2.08
N VAL A 30 -0.63 -8.20 -1.34
CA VAL A 30 -1.34 -9.47 -1.56
C VAL A 30 -2.47 -9.31 -2.57
N CYS A 31 -3.23 -8.22 -2.50
CA CYS A 31 -4.49 -8.08 -3.25
C CYS A 31 -4.32 -7.41 -4.61
N CYS A 32 -3.30 -6.56 -4.82
CA CYS A 32 -3.19 -5.75 -6.03
C CYS A 32 -3.10 -6.60 -7.30
N TYR A 33 -2.26 -7.63 -7.31
CA TYR A 33 -2.07 -8.49 -8.48
C TYR A 33 -3.33 -9.32 -8.84
N PRO A 34 -3.94 -10.08 -7.91
CA PRO A 34 -5.16 -10.82 -8.23
C PRO A 34 -6.33 -9.92 -8.62
N ILE A 35 -6.48 -8.74 -8.01
CA ILE A 35 -7.52 -7.78 -8.41
C ILE A 35 -7.29 -7.30 -9.84
N TYR A 36 -6.05 -6.95 -10.18
CA TYR A 36 -5.71 -6.52 -11.53
C TYR A 36 -5.96 -7.62 -12.57
N THR A 37 -5.49 -8.84 -12.32
CA THR A 37 -5.67 -9.97 -13.24
C THR A 37 -7.14 -10.35 -13.40
N SER A 38 -7.93 -10.34 -12.32
CA SER A 38 -9.38 -10.57 -12.38
C SER A 38 -10.11 -9.50 -13.18
N SER A 39 -9.71 -8.23 -13.02
CA SER A 39 -10.27 -7.12 -13.81
C SER A 39 -9.99 -7.31 -15.30
N LYS A 40 -8.73 -7.64 -15.68
CA LYS A 40 -8.39 -7.86 -17.08
C LYS A 40 -8.98 -9.14 -17.66
N ALA A 41 -9.17 -10.17 -16.84
CA ALA A 41 -9.91 -11.37 -17.23
C ALA A 41 -11.39 -11.06 -17.55
N ARG A 42 -12.03 -10.18 -16.79
CA ARG A 42 -13.40 -9.72 -17.06
C ARG A 42 -13.48 -8.97 -18.38
N ILE A 43 -12.56 -8.07 -18.64
CA ILE A 43 -12.48 -7.33 -19.91
C ILE A 43 -12.28 -8.29 -21.10
N MET A 44 -11.44 -9.34 -20.94
CA MET A 44 -11.24 -10.34 -21.98
C MET A 44 -12.53 -11.13 -22.29
N ARG A 45 -13.33 -11.44 -21.27
CA ARG A 45 -14.63 -12.10 -21.47
C ARG A 45 -15.61 -11.17 -22.19
N GLN A 46 -15.67 -9.91 -21.77
CA GLN A 46 -16.51 -8.92 -22.41
C GLN A 46 -16.10 -8.73 -23.87
N LEU A 47 -14.82 -8.61 -24.18
CA LEU A 47 -14.35 -8.56 -25.56
C LEU A 47 -14.73 -9.82 -26.35
N TYR A 48 -14.71 -10.99 -25.73
CA TYR A 48 -15.15 -12.22 -26.39
C TYR A 48 -16.66 -12.23 -26.66
N GLU A 49 -17.47 -11.71 -25.74
CA GLU A 49 -18.92 -11.52 -25.92
C GLU A 49 -19.19 -10.50 -27.03
N ASP A 50 -18.48 -9.38 -27.06
CA ASP A 50 -18.59 -8.39 -28.14
C ASP A 50 -18.24 -9.02 -29.50
N ILE A 51 -17.17 -9.83 -29.58
CA ILE A 51 -16.79 -10.56 -30.81
C ILE A 51 -17.84 -11.59 -31.21
N HIS A 52 -18.50 -12.23 -30.24
CA HIS A 52 -19.57 -13.20 -30.51
C HIS A 52 -20.76 -12.55 -31.19
N ASP A 53 -21.04 -11.29 -30.88
CA ASP A 53 -22.17 -10.52 -31.42
C ASP A 53 -21.85 -9.88 -32.80
N MET A 54 -20.59 -9.90 -33.25
CA MET A 54 -20.14 -9.40 -34.55
C MET A 54 -20.41 -10.42 -35.66
N ASP A 55 -20.59 -9.97 -36.90
CA ASP A 55 -20.59 -10.84 -38.07
C ASP A 55 -19.14 -11.18 -38.49
N LEU A 56 -18.70 -12.40 -38.15
CA LEU A 56 -17.33 -12.85 -38.39
C LEU A 56 -17.07 -13.27 -39.87
N GLU A 57 -18.10 -13.35 -40.71
CA GLU A 57 -17.93 -13.58 -42.15
C GLU A 57 -17.58 -12.28 -42.87
N GLU A 58 -18.15 -11.14 -42.44
CA GLU A 58 -17.92 -9.82 -43.03
C GLU A 58 -17.89 -8.76 -41.94
N LEU A 59 -16.68 -8.54 -41.36
CA LEU A 59 -16.46 -7.52 -40.30
C LEU A 59 -16.78 -6.14 -40.85
N SER A 60 -17.66 -5.41 -40.18
CA SER A 60 -17.98 -4.03 -40.49
C SER A 60 -16.90 -3.07 -40.02
N GLU A 61 -16.89 -1.83 -40.53
CA GLU A 61 -15.99 -0.77 -40.05
C GLU A 61 -16.22 -0.47 -38.57
N ASP A 62 -17.46 -0.55 -38.08
CA ASP A 62 -17.81 -0.35 -36.67
C ASP A 62 -17.23 -1.46 -35.79
N ASP A 63 -17.23 -2.72 -36.25
CA ASP A 63 -16.64 -3.86 -35.54
C ASP A 63 -15.10 -3.71 -35.43
N GLU A 64 -14.45 -3.25 -36.50
CA GLU A 64 -13.03 -2.98 -36.49
C GLU A 64 -12.68 -1.85 -35.52
N GLU A 65 -13.50 -0.79 -35.39
CA GLU A 65 -13.29 0.29 -34.45
C GLU A 65 -13.38 -0.20 -32.99
N ILE A 66 -14.35 -1.07 -32.67
CA ILE A 66 -14.47 -1.70 -31.35
C ILE A 66 -13.21 -2.52 -31.03
N LEU A 67 -12.73 -3.35 -31.98
CA LEU A 67 -11.53 -4.15 -31.79
C LEU A 67 -10.26 -3.29 -31.65
N ASP A 68 -10.18 -2.16 -32.35
CA ASP A 68 -9.08 -1.20 -32.24
C ASP A 68 -9.08 -0.47 -30.89
N ASP A 69 -10.22 -0.21 -30.29
CA ASP A 69 -10.32 0.37 -28.93
C ASP A 69 -9.73 -0.57 -27.87
N TYR A 70 -10.03 -1.86 -27.95
CA TYR A 70 -9.40 -2.86 -27.09
C TYR A 70 -7.88 -2.99 -27.37
N GLN A 71 -7.44 -2.74 -28.59
CA GLN A 71 -6.01 -2.69 -28.94
C GLN A 71 -5.31 -1.51 -28.23
N LYS A 72 -5.95 -0.35 -28.08
CA LYS A 72 -5.40 0.80 -27.31
C LYS A 72 -5.12 0.40 -25.87
N GLU A 73 -5.91 -0.50 -25.29
CA GLU A 73 -5.64 -1.11 -23.99
C GLU A 73 -4.55 -2.20 -24.01
N LYS A 74 -3.86 -2.40 -25.14
CA LYS A 74 -2.79 -3.39 -25.35
C LYS A 74 -3.29 -4.85 -25.24
N PHE A 75 -4.54 -5.13 -25.58
CA PHE A 75 -4.96 -6.49 -25.88
C PHE A 75 -4.47 -6.88 -27.28
N LYS A 76 -4.08 -8.13 -27.42
CA LYS A 76 -3.70 -8.72 -28.71
C LYS A 76 -4.78 -9.72 -29.07
N THR A 77 -5.47 -9.45 -30.17
CA THR A 77 -6.59 -10.24 -30.64
C THR A 77 -6.20 -10.90 -31.97
N ILE A 78 -6.52 -12.18 -32.10
CA ILE A 78 -6.49 -12.92 -33.36
C ILE A 78 -7.84 -13.61 -33.53
N ILE A 79 -8.47 -13.41 -34.67
CA ILE A 79 -9.66 -14.12 -35.09
C ILE A 79 -9.32 -14.88 -36.36
N ALA A 80 -9.64 -16.18 -36.41
CA ALA A 80 -9.35 -17.03 -37.54
C ALA A 80 -10.56 -17.95 -37.85
N ASN A 81 -10.73 -18.29 -39.12
CA ASN A 81 -11.76 -19.23 -39.59
C ASN A 81 -11.35 -20.70 -39.30
N GLU A 82 -12.20 -21.65 -39.71
CA GLU A 82 -11.99 -23.09 -39.57
C GLU A 82 -10.75 -23.60 -40.30
N ASN A 83 -10.32 -22.92 -41.38
CA ASN A 83 -9.09 -23.22 -42.14
C ASN A 83 -7.82 -22.59 -41.50
N TYR A 84 -7.96 -21.95 -40.34
CA TYR A 84 -6.91 -21.17 -39.66
C TYR A 84 -6.43 -19.96 -40.47
N GLU A 85 -7.24 -19.47 -41.39
CA GLU A 85 -7.02 -18.24 -42.09
C GLU A 85 -7.40 -17.07 -41.19
N GLN A 86 -6.56 -16.06 -41.17
CA GLN A 86 -6.73 -14.92 -40.31
C GLN A 86 -7.79 -13.97 -40.86
N ILE A 87 -8.85 -13.74 -40.08
CA ILE A 87 -9.90 -12.75 -40.37
C ILE A 87 -9.47 -11.39 -39.81
N TYR A 88 -9.05 -11.36 -38.54
CA TYR A 88 -8.60 -10.15 -37.87
C TYR A 88 -7.34 -10.40 -37.04
N THR A 89 -6.48 -9.40 -36.98
CA THR A 89 -5.35 -9.36 -36.04
C THR A 89 -5.04 -7.93 -35.62
N SER A 90 -4.88 -7.72 -34.31
CA SER A 90 -4.45 -6.43 -33.80
C SER A 90 -3.06 -6.06 -34.31
N ARG A 91 -2.85 -4.79 -34.74
CA ARG A 91 -1.63 -4.28 -35.43
C ARG A 91 -0.33 -4.42 -34.64
N SER A 92 -0.39 -4.59 -33.30
CA SER A 92 0.81 -4.62 -32.47
C SER A 92 1.50 -5.99 -32.49
N SER A 93 2.46 -6.18 -33.38
CA SER A 93 3.48 -7.26 -33.36
C SER A 93 3.07 -8.70 -33.67
N LEU A 94 1.84 -8.96 -34.08
CA LEU A 94 1.41 -10.31 -34.47
C LEU A 94 1.57 -10.59 -35.97
N LYS A 95 2.08 -9.66 -36.77
CA LYS A 95 2.31 -9.86 -38.24
C LYS A 95 3.17 -11.09 -38.59
N THR A 96 3.90 -11.66 -37.60
CA THR A 96 4.73 -12.87 -37.77
C THR A 96 4.10 -14.11 -37.15
N MET A 97 2.94 -13.99 -36.52
CA MET A 97 2.29 -15.11 -35.84
C MET A 97 1.27 -15.77 -36.78
N HIS A 98 1.60 -16.92 -37.34
CA HIS A 98 0.65 -17.73 -38.07
C HIS A 98 -0.43 -18.27 -37.12
N PRO A 99 -1.73 -17.96 -37.31
CA PRO A 99 -2.83 -18.43 -36.46
C PRO A 99 -2.81 -19.93 -36.24
N ARG A 100 -2.53 -20.70 -37.26
CA ARG A 100 -2.41 -22.15 -37.26
C ARG A 100 -1.56 -22.68 -36.10
N LYS A 101 -0.39 -22.09 -35.85
CA LYS A 101 0.52 -22.52 -34.77
C LYS A 101 -0.06 -22.37 -33.38
N TYR A 102 -0.95 -21.40 -33.16
CA TYR A 102 -1.57 -21.12 -31.86
C TYR A 102 -2.85 -21.88 -31.66
N ILE A 103 -3.57 -22.20 -32.73
CA ILE A 103 -4.89 -22.82 -32.70
C ILE A 103 -4.76 -24.33 -32.79
N GLU A 104 -4.10 -24.86 -33.84
CA GLU A 104 -4.04 -26.28 -34.18
C GLU A 104 -3.51 -27.15 -33.03
N ASN A 105 -2.40 -26.77 -32.41
CA ASN A 105 -1.78 -27.52 -31.31
C ASN A 105 -2.59 -27.46 -29.98
N LYS A 106 -3.63 -26.65 -29.90
CA LYS A 106 -4.40 -26.39 -28.68
C LYS A 106 -5.91 -26.36 -28.90
N ILE A 107 -6.37 -26.94 -30.01
CA ILE A 107 -7.77 -26.89 -30.42
C ILE A 107 -8.73 -27.37 -29.32
N ALA A 108 -8.33 -28.35 -28.53
CA ALA A 108 -9.11 -28.86 -27.39
C ALA A 108 -9.34 -27.82 -26.27
N GLN A 109 -8.57 -26.72 -26.26
CA GLN A 109 -8.70 -25.63 -25.28
C GLN A 109 -9.63 -24.51 -25.77
N TYR A 110 -10.07 -24.58 -27.03
CA TYR A 110 -11.03 -23.62 -27.58
C TYR A 110 -12.45 -24.13 -27.34
N THR A 111 -13.15 -23.52 -26.39
CA THR A 111 -14.52 -23.84 -26.02
C THR A 111 -15.45 -22.68 -26.34
N GLU A 112 -16.75 -22.94 -26.44
CA GLU A 112 -17.76 -21.90 -26.68
C GLU A 112 -17.88 -20.93 -25.48
N GLU A 113 -17.70 -21.44 -24.27
CA GLU A 113 -17.67 -20.61 -23.06
C GLU A 113 -16.35 -19.81 -22.90
N GLY A 114 -15.33 -20.17 -23.69
CA GLY A 114 -13.99 -19.61 -23.61
C GLY A 114 -13.20 -20.10 -22.40
N THR A 115 -11.92 -20.34 -22.60
CA THR A 115 -10.98 -20.75 -21.54
C THR A 115 -9.97 -19.64 -21.26
N LEU A 116 -9.83 -19.28 -19.98
CA LEU A 116 -8.82 -18.34 -19.51
C LEU A 116 -7.64 -19.09 -18.88
N GLU A 117 -6.44 -18.84 -19.38
CA GLU A 117 -5.20 -19.41 -18.85
C GLU A 117 -4.25 -18.27 -18.46
N GLN A 118 -3.73 -18.33 -17.25
CA GLN A 118 -2.59 -17.51 -16.85
C GLN A 118 -1.30 -18.31 -17.07
N ARG A 119 -0.39 -17.79 -17.87
CA ARG A 119 0.85 -18.50 -18.23
C ARG A 119 2.07 -17.61 -18.03
N ARG A 120 3.15 -18.24 -17.54
CA ARG A 120 4.48 -17.65 -17.60
C ARG A 120 5.18 -18.13 -18.86
N MET A 121 5.52 -17.21 -19.76
CA MET A 121 6.18 -17.50 -21.03
C MET A 121 7.53 -16.78 -21.04
N GLU A 122 8.63 -17.54 -21.01
CA GLU A 122 9.98 -17.01 -20.82
C GLU A 122 10.07 -16.25 -19.49
N SER A 123 10.25 -14.94 -19.51
CA SER A 123 10.28 -14.07 -18.33
C SER A 123 9.02 -13.23 -18.14
N ARG A 124 7.96 -13.49 -18.92
CA ARG A 124 6.74 -12.65 -18.95
C ARG A 124 5.53 -13.40 -18.44
N HIS A 125 4.76 -12.71 -17.60
CA HIS A 125 3.43 -13.15 -17.18
C HIS A 125 2.41 -12.66 -18.18
N ILE A 126 1.61 -13.58 -18.73
CA ILE A 126 0.59 -13.30 -19.73
C ILE A 126 -0.74 -13.93 -19.34
N LEU A 127 -1.82 -13.25 -19.66
CA LEU A 127 -3.18 -13.79 -19.67
C LEU A 127 -3.51 -14.18 -21.11
N ILE A 128 -4.08 -15.36 -21.29
CA ILE A 128 -4.51 -15.90 -22.57
C ILE A 128 -5.96 -16.33 -22.42
N PHE A 129 -6.79 -15.89 -23.34
CA PHE A 129 -8.16 -16.36 -23.46
C PHE A 129 -8.33 -17.02 -24.83
N ARG A 130 -9.01 -18.18 -24.87
CA ARG A 130 -9.30 -18.94 -26.07
C ARG A 130 -10.77 -19.23 -26.13
N GLY A 131 -11.41 -18.80 -27.19
CA GLY A 131 -12.82 -19.04 -27.45
C GLY A 131 -13.04 -19.62 -28.84
N LYS A 132 -14.15 -20.33 -28.99
CA LYS A 132 -14.65 -20.85 -30.24
C LYS A 132 -16.07 -20.34 -30.45
N ILE A 133 -16.34 -19.72 -31.58
CA ILE A 133 -17.64 -19.20 -31.96
C ILE A 133 -18.14 -20.00 -33.15
N ILE A 134 -19.38 -20.41 -33.14
CA ILE A 134 -20.04 -21.09 -34.26
C ILE A 134 -21.14 -20.17 -34.80
N GLN A 135 -20.96 -19.69 -36.01
CA GLN A 135 -21.90 -18.79 -36.70
C GLN A 135 -22.22 -19.36 -38.09
N ASN A 136 -23.46 -19.43 -38.49
CA ASN A 136 -23.90 -19.89 -39.81
C ASN A 136 -23.37 -21.30 -40.23
N GLY A 137 -22.98 -22.13 -39.24
CA GLY A 137 -22.37 -23.45 -39.48
C GLY A 137 -20.86 -23.42 -39.65
N HIS A 138 -20.23 -22.24 -39.65
CA HIS A 138 -18.77 -22.05 -39.67
C HIS A 138 -18.19 -21.87 -38.28
N THR A 139 -16.99 -22.37 -38.08
CA THR A 139 -16.29 -22.28 -36.78
C THR A 139 -15.20 -21.21 -36.84
N PHE A 140 -15.28 -20.30 -35.89
CA PHE A 140 -14.27 -19.22 -35.72
C PHE A 140 -13.52 -19.42 -34.42
N TYR A 141 -12.21 -19.19 -34.45
CA TYR A 141 -11.32 -19.29 -33.30
C TYR A 141 -10.88 -17.92 -32.86
N VAL A 142 -11.11 -17.58 -31.59
CA VAL A 142 -10.75 -16.31 -30.99
C VAL A 142 -9.60 -16.55 -29.99
N TYR A 143 -8.48 -15.86 -30.22
CA TYR A 143 -7.33 -15.88 -29.34
C TYR A 143 -7.04 -14.46 -28.83
N LEU A 144 -7.20 -14.28 -27.51
CA LEU A 144 -6.90 -13.00 -26.85
C LEU A 144 -5.67 -13.16 -25.96
N ARG A 145 -4.81 -12.18 -25.97
CA ARG A 145 -3.60 -12.16 -25.13
C ARG A 145 -3.38 -10.80 -24.51
N LYS A 146 -3.05 -10.79 -23.21
CA LYS A 146 -2.64 -9.60 -22.47
C LYS A 146 -1.32 -9.86 -21.74
N ASP A 147 -0.34 -9.00 -21.95
CA ASP A 147 0.90 -8.98 -21.17
C ASP A 147 0.65 -8.23 -19.86
N VAL A 148 0.93 -8.89 -18.72
CA VAL A 148 0.75 -8.33 -17.38
C VAL A 148 2.08 -8.13 -16.64
N GLN A 149 3.21 -8.36 -17.32
CA GLN A 149 4.55 -8.26 -16.74
C GLN A 149 4.85 -6.86 -16.21
N SER A 150 4.53 -5.83 -16.98
CA SER A 150 4.78 -4.42 -16.59
C SER A 150 4.09 -4.05 -15.29
N VAL A 151 2.93 -4.63 -15.01
CA VAL A 151 2.20 -4.38 -13.75
C VAL A 151 2.86 -5.09 -12.58
N LEU A 152 3.39 -6.29 -12.78
CA LEU A 152 4.19 -6.98 -11.76
C LEU A 152 5.42 -6.16 -11.36
N GLU A 153 6.15 -5.63 -12.33
CA GLU A 153 7.31 -4.77 -12.07
C GLU A 153 6.94 -3.52 -11.27
N VAL A 154 5.81 -2.88 -11.58
CA VAL A 154 5.29 -1.75 -10.81
C VAL A 154 4.92 -2.17 -9.38
N ILE A 155 4.26 -3.31 -9.21
CA ILE A 155 3.89 -3.83 -7.89
C ILE A 155 5.13 -4.13 -7.05
N GLU A 156 6.15 -4.77 -7.63
CA GLU A 156 7.41 -5.07 -6.95
C GLU A 156 8.16 -3.80 -6.54
N GLY A 157 8.27 -2.81 -7.44
CA GLY A 157 8.84 -1.51 -7.14
C GLY A 157 8.10 -0.77 -6.03
N THR A 158 6.76 -0.82 -6.06
CA THR A 158 5.92 -0.20 -5.02
C THR A 158 6.09 -0.90 -3.67
N ARG A 159 6.23 -2.22 -3.62
CA ARG A 159 6.52 -2.97 -2.38
C ARG A 159 7.82 -2.51 -1.73
N LEU A 160 8.88 -2.35 -2.53
CA LEU A 160 10.17 -1.84 -2.04
C LEU A 160 10.02 -0.42 -1.48
N TYR A 161 9.34 0.46 -2.20
CA TYR A 161 9.06 1.82 -1.74
C TYR A 161 8.29 1.84 -0.42
N LEU A 162 7.22 1.05 -0.29
CA LEU A 162 6.44 0.94 0.95
C LEU A 162 7.28 0.43 2.12
N ALA A 163 8.18 -0.53 1.88
CA ALA A 163 9.11 -1.03 2.90
C ALA A 163 10.07 0.07 3.40
N ILE A 164 10.62 0.88 2.49
CA ILE A 164 11.49 2.00 2.83
C ILE A 164 10.73 3.05 3.65
N VAL A 165 9.52 3.42 3.23
CA VAL A 165 8.67 4.37 3.95
C VAL A 165 8.35 3.88 5.36
N LEU A 166 8.03 2.60 5.52
CA LEU A 166 7.78 1.98 6.82
C LEU A 166 9.01 2.07 7.74
N LEU A 167 10.19 1.77 7.20
CA LEU A 167 11.47 1.86 7.93
C LEU A 167 11.74 3.29 8.40
N LEU A 168 11.52 4.28 7.54
CA LEU A 168 11.66 5.70 7.89
C LEU A 168 10.66 6.13 8.95
N MET A 169 9.41 5.69 8.89
CA MET A 169 8.38 5.98 9.90
C MET A 169 8.78 5.41 11.27
N VAL A 170 9.26 4.17 11.32
CA VAL A 170 9.75 3.54 12.56
C VAL A 170 10.95 4.31 13.11
N GLY A 171 11.94 4.61 12.27
CA GLY A 171 13.13 5.37 12.66
C GLY A 171 12.80 6.75 13.23
N LEU A 172 11.92 7.49 12.54
CA LEU A 172 11.45 8.79 13.00
C LEU A 172 10.68 8.70 14.33
N SER A 173 9.83 7.71 14.50
CA SER A 173 9.09 7.48 15.75
C SER A 173 10.03 7.21 16.93
N CYS A 174 11.02 6.34 16.73
CA CYS A 174 12.06 6.07 17.75
C CYS A 174 12.87 7.33 18.10
N PHE A 175 13.22 8.13 17.10
CA PHE A 175 13.95 9.38 17.28
C PHE A 175 13.13 10.40 18.11
N LEU A 176 11.85 10.59 17.75
CA LEU A 176 10.94 11.49 18.47
C LEU A 176 10.71 11.03 19.92
N GLU A 177 10.57 9.72 20.16
CA GLU A 177 10.47 9.18 21.52
C GLU A 177 11.72 9.47 22.35
N LYS A 178 12.92 9.30 21.75
CA LYS A 178 14.18 9.57 22.42
C LYS A 178 14.32 11.06 22.80
N MET A 179 14.03 11.95 21.85
CA MET A 179 14.05 13.40 22.09
C MET A 179 13.05 13.82 23.18
N SER A 180 11.85 13.28 23.16
CA SER A 180 10.81 13.59 24.13
C SER A 180 11.17 13.10 25.54
N LYS A 181 11.82 11.92 25.66
CA LYS A 181 12.34 11.43 26.96
C LYS A 181 13.44 12.35 27.50
N ALA A 182 14.39 12.75 26.66
CA ALA A 182 15.46 13.66 27.07
C ALA A 182 14.91 15.01 27.56
N SER A 183 13.97 15.62 26.85
CA SER A 183 13.30 16.85 27.30
C SER A 183 12.49 16.69 28.59
N ALA A 184 11.87 15.51 28.80
CA ALA A 184 11.14 15.24 30.03
C ALA A 184 12.06 15.09 31.24
N GLU A 185 13.21 14.44 31.08
CA GLU A 185 14.23 14.30 32.12
C GLU A 185 14.84 15.65 32.49
N GLU A 186 15.13 16.50 31.51
CA GLU A 186 15.65 17.86 31.75
C GLU A 186 14.66 18.72 32.56
N LYS A 187 13.39 18.71 32.18
CA LYS A 187 12.32 19.39 32.92
C LYS A 187 12.14 18.85 34.35
N ALA A 188 12.25 17.55 34.54
CA ALA A 188 12.16 16.92 35.86
C ALA A 188 13.33 17.40 36.76
N LYS A 189 14.57 17.40 36.25
CA LYS A 189 15.73 17.91 36.96
C LYS A 189 15.55 19.38 37.36
N GLN A 190 15.09 20.22 36.42
CA GLN A 190 14.86 21.64 36.68
C GLN A 190 13.79 21.84 37.77
N SER A 191 12.73 21.07 37.77
CA SER A 191 11.69 21.09 38.83
C SER A 191 12.23 20.69 40.18
N ASP A 192 13.10 19.66 40.25
CA ASP A 192 13.73 19.22 41.49
C ASP A 192 14.67 20.28 42.05
N TYR A 193 15.44 20.97 41.19
CA TYR A 193 16.29 22.09 41.60
C TYR A 193 15.47 23.27 42.17
N GLN A 194 14.38 23.64 41.55
CA GLN A 194 13.50 24.70 42.04
C GLN A 194 12.87 24.34 43.39
N LEU A 195 12.47 23.07 43.58
CA LEU A 195 11.94 22.60 44.85
C LEU A 195 12.99 22.69 45.97
N LEU A 196 14.23 22.27 45.68
CA LEU A 196 15.33 22.36 46.63
C LEU A 196 15.66 23.80 47.04
N GLU A 197 15.65 24.70 46.04
CA GLU A 197 15.91 26.13 46.28
C GLU A 197 14.78 26.74 47.13
N SER A 198 13.53 26.48 46.84
CA SER A 198 12.40 26.91 47.67
C SER A 198 12.45 26.37 49.08
N GLN A 199 12.86 25.11 49.29
CA GLN A 199 13.05 24.55 50.64
C GLN A 199 14.18 25.26 51.37
N ARG A 200 15.30 25.60 50.72
CA ARG A 200 16.41 26.36 51.33
C ARG A 200 15.97 27.75 51.76
N GLU A 201 15.26 28.45 50.91
CA GLU A 201 14.72 29.78 51.23
C GLU A 201 13.74 29.71 52.41
N PHE A 202 12.84 28.70 52.42
CA PHE A 202 11.93 28.51 53.51
C PHE A 202 12.61 28.27 54.84
N VAL A 203 13.65 27.39 54.88
CA VAL A 203 14.43 27.14 56.11
C VAL A 203 15.22 28.38 56.52
N ALA A 204 15.77 29.13 55.61
CA ALA A 204 16.47 30.37 55.93
C ALA A 204 15.53 31.42 56.54
N ASN A 205 14.35 31.61 55.94
CA ASN A 205 13.36 32.56 56.45
C ASN A 205 12.84 32.18 57.87
N ILE A 206 12.52 30.90 58.08
CA ILE A 206 12.14 30.41 59.43
C ILE A 206 13.25 30.62 60.41
N SER A 207 14.52 30.34 60.03
CA SER A 207 15.67 30.53 60.92
C SER A 207 15.83 31.99 61.34
N HIS A 208 15.60 32.92 60.40
CA HIS A 208 15.60 34.36 60.70
C HIS A 208 14.42 34.79 61.58
N GLU A 209 13.22 34.29 61.31
CA GLU A 209 12.04 34.63 62.11
C GLU A 209 12.08 34.05 63.54
N LEU A 210 12.73 32.88 63.72
CA LEU A 210 12.91 32.26 65.02
C LEU A 210 14.03 32.91 65.84
N LYS A 211 15.08 33.48 65.19
CA LYS A 211 16.22 34.09 65.87
C LYS A 211 15.80 35.28 66.70
N THR A 212 14.86 36.09 66.23
CA THR A 212 14.36 37.26 66.93
C THR A 212 13.62 36.93 68.27
N PRO A 213 12.60 36.03 68.29
CA PRO A 213 11.95 35.67 69.54
C PRO A 213 12.87 34.90 70.49
N LEU A 214 13.81 34.08 69.96
CA LEU A 214 14.80 33.39 70.78
C LEU A 214 15.77 34.35 71.48
N ALA A 215 16.21 35.41 70.78
CA ALA A 215 17.06 36.46 71.37
C ALA A 215 16.31 37.22 72.49
N VAL A 216 15.02 37.49 72.31
CA VAL A 216 14.21 38.13 73.35
C VAL A 216 14.03 37.22 74.59
N VAL A 217 13.77 35.95 74.39
CA VAL A 217 13.65 34.97 75.49
C VAL A 217 14.98 34.82 76.22
N SER A 218 16.11 34.72 75.50
CA SER A 218 17.44 34.62 76.07
C SER A 218 17.78 35.85 76.90
N SER A 219 17.48 37.05 76.42
CA SER A 219 17.72 38.30 77.19
C SER A 219 16.85 38.42 78.45
N GLN A 220 15.60 37.90 78.39
CA GLN A 220 14.73 37.85 79.57
C GLN A 220 15.22 36.85 80.62
N VAL A 221 15.72 35.70 80.20
CA VAL A 221 16.29 34.70 81.09
C VAL A 221 17.56 35.25 81.78
N GLU A 222 18.42 35.90 81.01
CA GLU A 222 19.64 36.54 81.52
C GLU A 222 19.33 37.64 82.54
N MET A 223 18.28 38.45 82.31
CA MET A 223 17.82 39.45 83.28
C MET A 223 17.26 38.84 84.57
N LEU A 224 16.64 37.71 84.48
CA LEU A 224 16.13 36.98 85.69
C LEU A 224 17.27 36.34 86.47
N GLU A 225 18.37 35.91 85.85
CA GLU A 225 19.55 35.38 86.54
C GLU A 225 20.34 36.49 87.29
N ILE A 226 20.27 37.70 86.76
CA ILE A 226 21.00 38.84 87.43
C ILE A 226 20.15 39.45 88.58
N ALA A 227 18.89 39.25 88.64
CA ALA A 227 17.93 39.80 89.59
C ALA A 227 17.64 38.88 90.83
N GLY A 228 18.16 37.67 90.84
CA GLY A 228 18.08 36.71 91.93
C GLY A 228 19.38 36.52 92.68
#